data_6896e8719009cbe2dd37571579349c8f
#
_entry.id   6896e8719009cbe2dd37571579349c8f
#
_cell.length_a   1.000
_cell.length_b   1.000
_cell.length_c   1.000
_cell.angle_alpha   90.00
_cell.angle_beta   90.00
_cell.angle_gamma   90.00
#
_symmetry.space_group_name_H-M   'P 1'
#
loop_
_entity.id
_entity.type
_entity.pdbx_description
1 polymer ?
#
loop_
_entity_poly.entity_id
_entity_poly.type
_entity_poly.pdbx_seq_one_letter_code
_entity_poly.pdbx_strand_id
1 'polypeptide(L)'
;MKKGNNLLRYLHRIDTKSFGESYMKKFRLNVQRHICILLCLILYITVLPLPVSAEEAKSKTVRVGWYEGTYNTTGPDGQRRGYSYEYQQAVAAHTGWKYEYVEGNWAELMSMLKNGQIDLLGGISYTEERSTSMLFSELPMGEDKYYLYVDTSNTDISISDLTTLNGKRIGMLPNALPAEMFHEWEKSHGVNTQQVDITGADDVRQKLKNHEIDGFVLNESPQWERDDISPAILIGDSYNYFAVSKKRPDLKEELDQVMQKIEEGESFIQTIFIKGISPQIPLKLLQMRSRTGWNSMGRSGLDI
;
A
#
# COMPACT_ATOMS: atom_id res chain seq x y z
N MET A 1 1.29 -48.78 -104.44
CA MET A 1 0.49 -47.92 -103.53
C MET A 1 0.31 -48.53 -102.17
N LYS A 2 1.16 -48.32 -101.21
CA LYS A 2 1.02 -48.63 -99.75
C LYS A 2 2.19 -47.99 -98.97
N LYS A 3 2.26 -46.70 -98.79
CA LYS A 3 3.21 -46.09 -97.90
C LYS A 3 2.67 -44.79 -97.19
N GLY A 4 1.36 -44.64 -97.00
CA GLY A 4 0.77 -43.40 -96.45
C GLY A 4 0.19 -43.49 -95.02
N ASN A 5 0.17 -44.72 -94.43
CA ASN A 5 -0.63 -44.88 -93.17
C ASN A 5 0.16 -45.04 -91.85
N ASN A 6 1.47 -44.93 -91.88
CA ASN A 6 2.25 -45.11 -90.64
C ASN A 6 2.56 -43.79 -89.88
N LEU A 7 2.50 -42.68 -90.54
CA LEU A 7 2.80 -41.38 -89.86
C LEU A 7 1.62 -40.88 -88.99
N LEU A 8 0.38 -41.14 -89.45
CA LEU A 8 -0.82 -40.79 -88.71
C LEU A 8 -1.02 -41.65 -87.43
N ARG A 9 -0.54 -42.85 -87.43
CA ARG A 9 -0.56 -43.73 -86.22
C ARG A 9 0.53 -43.39 -85.21
N TYR A 10 1.60 -42.72 -85.59
CA TYR A 10 2.65 -42.25 -84.67
C TYR A 10 2.27 -40.94 -83.97
N LEU A 11 1.51 -40.06 -84.66
CA LEU A 11 1.04 -38.84 -84.09
C LEU A 11 -0.12 -38.99 -83.12
N HIS A 12 -0.88 -40.08 -83.21
CA HIS A 12 -2.00 -40.39 -82.35
C HIS A 12 -1.59 -41.03 -81.00
N ARG A 13 -0.28 -41.28 -80.79
CA ARG A 13 0.27 -41.85 -79.54
C ARG A 13 1.12 -40.89 -78.73
N ILE A 14 0.98 -39.63 -79.01
CA ILE A 14 1.45 -38.60 -78.02
C ILE A 14 0.34 -38.56 -76.99
N ASP A 15 0.62 -39.21 -75.87
CA ASP A 15 -0.27 -39.30 -74.74
C ASP A 15 -0.45 -37.88 -74.08
N THR A 16 -1.37 -37.12 -74.71
CA THR A 16 -1.72 -35.77 -74.21
C THR A 16 -2.24 -35.78 -72.79
N LYS A 17 -2.70 -36.92 -72.30
CA LYS A 17 -3.12 -37.13 -70.90
C LYS A 17 -1.90 -37.09 -69.97
N SER A 18 -0.82 -37.83 -70.32
CA SER A 18 0.39 -37.88 -69.50
C SER A 18 1.08 -36.56 -69.42
N PHE A 19 1.06 -35.71 -70.46
CA PHE A 19 1.66 -34.42 -70.49
C PHE A 19 0.84 -33.43 -69.62
N GLY A 20 -0.48 -33.47 -69.70
CA GLY A 20 -1.39 -32.65 -68.86
C GLY A 20 -1.32 -33.01 -67.39
N GLU A 21 -1.25 -34.29 -67.03
CA GLU A 21 -1.14 -34.71 -65.64
C GLU A 21 0.22 -34.34 -65.01
N SER A 22 1.31 -34.41 -65.75
CA SER A 22 2.63 -33.97 -65.29
C SER A 22 2.67 -32.45 -65.07
N TYR A 23 2.05 -31.66 -65.97
CA TYR A 23 1.97 -30.20 -65.87
C TYR A 23 1.09 -29.79 -64.71
N MET A 24 -0.06 -30.42 -64.53
CA MET A 24 -0.96 -30.17 -63.39
C MET A 24 -0.34 -30.57 -62.06
N LYS A 25 0.45 -31.61 -62.01
CA LYS A 25 1.16 -32.03 -60.81
C LYS A 25 2.24 -31.01 -60.42
N LYS A 26 3.02 -30.50 -61.35
CA LYS A 26 4.00 -29.42 -61.15
C LYS A 26 3.32 -28.12 -60.73
N PHE A 27 2.20 -27.78 -61.37
CA PHE A 27 1.43 -26.59 -61.01
C PHE A 27 0.88 -26.68 -59.58
N ARG A 28 0.28 -27.80 -59.18
CA ARG A 28 -0.20 -28.04 -57.82
C ARG A 28 0.94 -27.96 -56.79
N LEU A 29 2.11 -28.51 -57.11
CA LEU A 29 3.27 -28.48 -56.21
C LEU A 29 3.76 -27.02 -56.01
N ASN A 30 3.79 -26.23 -57.08
CA ASN A 30 4.19 -24.83 -56.99
C ASN A 30 3.19 -24.00 -56.18
N VAL A 31 1.88 -24.20 -56.43
CA VAL A 31 0.84 -23.54 -55.64
C VAL A 31 0.91 -23.90 -54.18
N GLN A 32 1.06 -25.18 -53.81
CA GLN A 32 1.28 -25.58 -52.43
C GLN A 32 2.51 -24.97 -51.79
N ARG A 33 3.62 -24.91 -52.56
CA ARG A 33 4.85 -24.27 -52.08
C ARG A 33 4.67 -22.78 -51.78
N HIS A 34 3.94 -22.03 -52.62
CA HIS A 34 3.63 -20.62 -52.39
C HIS A 34 2.67 -20.44 -51.24
N ILE A 35 1.68 -21.31 -51.05
CA ILE A 35 0.79 -21.29 -49.89
C ILE A 35 1.56 -21.55 -48.60
N CYS A 36 2.46 -22.53 -48.57
CA CYS A 36 3.31 -22.78 -47.39
C CYS A 36 4.21 -21.59 -47.07
N ILE A 37 4.82 -20.94 -48.07
CA ILE A 37 5.65 -19.76 -47.89
C ILE A 37 4.81 -18.59 -47.31
N LEU A 38 3.59 -18.42 -47.85
CA LEU A 38 2.67 -17.36 -47.36
C LEU A 38 2.23 -17.61 -45.91
N LEU A 39 1.92 -18.86 -45.58
CA LEU A 39 1.58 -19.26 -44.21
C LEU A 39 2.77 -19.07 -43.24
N CYS A 40 3.98 -19.42 -43.66
CA CYS A 40 5.19 -19.19 -42.88
C CYS A 40 5.45 -17.67 -42.65
N LEU A 41 5.23 -16.88 -43.69
CA LEU A 41 5.32 -15.40 -43.57
C LEU A 41 4.28 -14.80 -42.63
N ILE A 42 3.04 -15.29 -42.69
CA ILE A 42 1.98 -14.87 -41.74
C ILE A 42 2.35 -15.30 -40.33
N LEU A 43 2.83 -16.51 -40.13
CA LEU A 43 3.28 -16.99 -38.82
C LEU A 43 4.46 -16.16 -38.29
N TYR A 44 5.40 -15.79 -39.16
CA TYR A 44 6.55 -14.96 -38.82
C TYR A 44 6.12 -13.56 -38.36
N ILE A 45 5.12 -12.96 -39.04
CA ILE A 45 4.59 -11.63 -38.68
C ILE A 45 3.84 -11.68 -37.33
N THR A 46 3.16 -12.80 -37.00
CA THR A 46 2.44 -12.94 -35.73
C THR A 46 3.36 -13.21 -34.54
N VAL A 47 4.59 -13.69 -34.77
CA VAL A 47 5.60 -13.95 -33.74
C VAL A 47 6.52 -12.73 -33.52
N LEU A 48 6.52 -11.76 -34.44
CA LEU A 48 7.23 -10.51 -34.15
C LEU A 48 6.62 -9.87 -32.92
N PRO A 49 7.40 -9.65 -31.83
CA PRO A 49 6.90 -8.87 -30.72
C PRO A 49 6.53 -7.50 -31.28
N LEU A 50 5.24 -7.19 -31.25
CA LEU A 50 4.84 -5.78 -31.44
C LEU A 50 5.66 -4.99 -30.45
N PRO A 51 6.29 -3.87 -30.84
CA PRO A 51 6.87 -3.00 -29.86
C PRO A 51 5.68 -2.55 -28.99
N VAL A 52 5.50 -3.22 -27.84
CA VAL A 52 4.76 -2.63 -26.73
C VAL A 52 5.59 -1.41 -26.41
N SER A 53 5.15 -0.26 -26.91
CA SER A 53 5.59 1.03 -26.38
C SER A 53 5.14 0.96 -24.92
N ALA A 54 5.97 0.41 -24.06
CA ALA A 54 5.93 0.74 -22.65
C ALA A 54 6.23 2.24 -22.67
N GLU A 55 5.18 3.05 -22.65
CA GLU A 55 5.29 4.44 -22.24
C GLU A 55 6.06 4.33 -20.92
N GLU A 56 7.35 4.67 -20.93
CA GLU A 56 8.16 4.74 -19.72
C GLU A 56 7.39 5.71 -18.84
N ALA A 57 6.59 5.16 -17.93
CA ALA A 57 5.89 5.93 -16.93
C ALA A 57 7.00 6.72 -16.23
N LYS A 58 7.06 8.02 -16.53
CA LYS A 58 8.12 8.89 -16.05
C LYS A 58 8.14 8.75 -14.54
N SER A 59 9.10 8.01 -14.02
CA SER A 59 9.22 7.70 -12.60
C SER A 59 9.12 9.00 -11.80
N LYS A 60 8.05 9.14 -11.01
CA LYS A 60 7.86 10.30 -10.16
C LYS A 60 8.68 10.16 -8.89
N THR A 61 9.42 11.20 -8.55
CA THR A 61 10.04 11.30 -7.22
C THR A 61 8.99 11.80 -6.23
N VAL A 62 8.85 11.11 -5.10
CA VAL A 62 7.90 11.40 -4.03
C VAL A 62 8.67 11.55 -2.72
N ARG A 63 8.59 12.73 -2.12
CA ARG A 63 9.21 13.01 -0.82
C ARG A 63 8.29 12.49 0.28
N VAL A 64 8.77 11.50 1.02
CA VAL A 64 7.99 10.79 2.04
C VAL A 64 8.48 11.15 3.42
N GLY A 65 7.60 11.62 4.28
CA GLY A 65 7.93 11.84 5.68
C GLY A 65 8.20 10.53 6.42
N TRP A 66 9.30 10.49 7.17
CA TRP A 66 9.70 9.33 7.97
C TRP A 66 9.85 9.72 9.44
N TYR A 67 9.10 9.06 10.30
CA TYR A 67 9.23 9.15 11.77
C TYR A 67 9.30 7.76 12.36
N GLU A 68 10.07 7.60 13.41
CA GLU A 68 10.15 6.35 14.14
C GLU A 68 8.89 6.13 14.99
N GLY A 69 8.33 4.93 14.91
CA GLY A 69 7.09 4.60 15.63
C GLY A 69 6.63 3.16 15.36
N THR A 70 5.40 2.87 15.71
CA THR A 70 4.82 1.53 15.60
C THR A 70 4.89 0.94 14.19
N TYR A 71 4.67 1.78 13.18
CA TYR A 71 4.59 1.34 11.79
C TYR A 71 5.85 1.60 10.98
N ASN A 72 6.80 2.35 11.53
CA ASN A 72 8.04 2.74 10.88
C ASN A 72 9.20 2.51 11.84
N THR A 73 10.15 1.70 11.46
CA THR A 73 11.35 1.44 12.26
C THR A 73 12.59 1.44 11.37
N THR A 74 13.67 2.03 11.88
CA THR A 74 14.99 1.92 11.25
C THR A 74 15.84 0.92 12.04
N GLY A 75 16.29 -0.13 11.36
CA GLY A 75 17.13 -1.14 12.00
C GLY A 75 18.53 -0.65 12.30
N PRO A 76 19.32 -1.40 13.09
CA PRO A 76 20.71 -1.06 13.37
C PRO A 76 21.61 -1.01 12.12
N ASP A 77 21.15 -1.62 11.03
CA ASP A 77 21.78 -1.61 9.71
C ASP A 77 21.37 -0.40 8.85
N GLY A 78 20.61 0.53 9.41
CA GLY A 78 20.08 1.71 8.73
C GLY A 78 18.94 1.42 7.75
N GLN A 79 18.45 0.18 7.68
CA GLN A 79 17.36 -0.16 6.77
C GLN A 79 16.00 0.14 7.39
N ARG A 80 15.13 0.75 6.59
CA ARG A 80 13.75 1.03 6.96
C ARG A 80 12.92 -0.25 6.92
N ARG A 81 12.02 -0.40 7.88
CA ARG A 81 11.15 -1.55 8.07
C ARG A 81 9.82 -1.10 8.66
N GLY A 82 8.87 -2.02 8.72
CA GLY A 82 7.58 -1.81 9.35
C GLY A 82 6.44 -1.74 8.35
N TYR A 83 5.22 -1.80 8.88
CA TYR A 83 4.01 -1.90 8.06
C TYR A 83 3.88 -0.76 7.02
N SER A 84 4.11 0.48 7.45
CA SER A 84 4.00 1.63 6.56
C SER A 84 5.06 1.61 5.45
N TYR A 85 6.27 1.18 5.77
CA TYR A 85 7.35 1.01 4.78
C TYR A 85 6.97 -0.04 3.73
N GLU A 86 6.53 -1.22 4.17
CA GLU A 86 6.15 -2.31 3.24
C GLU A 86 4.96 -1.90 2.36
N TYR A 87 4.00 -1.15 2.92
CA TYR A 87 2.90 -0.63 2.12
C TYR A 87 3.39 0.37 1.06
N GLN A 88 4.29 1.27 1.43
CA GLN A 88 4.93 2.19 0.49
C GLN A 88 5.67 1.43 -0.62
N GLN A 89 6.42 0.38 -0.29
CA GLN A 89 7.12 -0.45 -1.29
C GLN A 89 6.12 -1.13 -2.25
N ALA A 90 4.99 -1.61 -1.74
CA ALA A 90 3.93 -2.17 -2.58
C ALA A 90 3.34 -1.11 -3.52
N VAL A 91 3.08 0.10 -3.03
CA VAL A 91 2.64 1.23 -3.87
C VAL A 91 3.68 1.55 -4.94
N ALA A 92 4.96 1.64 -4.57
CA ALA A 92 6.05 1.92 -5.52
C ALA A 92 6.17 0.85 -6.62
N ALA A 93 5.97 -0.41 -6.27
CA ALA A 93 6.01 -1.52 -7.23
C ALA A 93 4.93 -1.41 -8.33
N HIS A 94 3.80 -0.76 -8.04
CA HIS A 94 2.72 -0.56 -9.00
C HIS A 94 2.78 0.78 -9.74
N THR A 95 3.30 1.82 -9.08
CA THR A 95 3.35 3.19 -9.64
C THR A 95 4.68 3.52 -10.31
N GLY A 96 5.75 2.80 -9.98
CA GLY A 96 7.11 3.17 -10.36
C GLY A 96 7.64 4.40 -9.60
N TRP A 97 7.01 4.82 -8.51
CA TRP A 97 7.48 5.94 -7.70
C TRP A 97 8.86 5.67 -7.10
N LYS A 98 9.67 6.72 -7.00
CA LYS A 98 10.94 6.72 -6.27
C LYS A 98 10.80 7.56 -5.02
N TYR A 99 11.05 6.97 -3.87
CA TYR A 99 10.91 7.66 -2.61
C TYR A 99 12.20 8.36 -2.18
N GLU A 100 12.05 9.61 -1.77
CA GLU A 100 13.04 10.37 -1.01
C GLU A 100 12.51 10.56 0.40
N TYR A 101 13.10 9.88 1.37
CA TYR A 101 12.66 9.95 2.75
C TYR A 101 13.22 11.19 3.43
N VAL A 102 12.32 11.91 4.11
CA VAL A 102 12.63 13.10 4.91
C VAL A 102 12.32 12.76 6.36
N GLU A 103 13.35 12.71 7.18
CA GLU A 103 13.23 12.36 8.60
C GLU A 103 12.82 13.58 9.43
N GLY A 104 12.02 13.34 10.47
CA GLY A 104 11.57 14.38 11.39
C GLY A 104 10.65 13.81 12.47
N ASN A 105 10.34 14.62 13.46
CA ASN A 105 9.30 14.26 14.42
C ASN A 105 7.89 14.49 13.83
N TRP A 106 6.89 13.95 14.51
CA TRP A 106 5.50 14.01 14.05
C TRP A 106 5.03 15.44 13.70
N ALA A 107 5.26 16.39 14.59
CA ALA A 107 4.77 17.77 14.41
C ALA A 107 5.47 18.47 13.23
N GLU A 108 6.78 18.24 13.07
CA GLU A 108 7.56 18.75 11.95
C GLU A 108 7.04 18.20 10.62
N LEU A 109 6.87 16.88 10.51
CA LEU A 109 6.42 16.24 9.27
C LEU A 109 4.98 16.64 8.91
N MET A 110 4.10 16.77 9.89
CA MET A 110 2.75 17.32 9.67
C MET A 110 2.78 18.74 9.11
N SER A 111 3.66 19.59 9.64
CA SER A 111 3.87 20.95 9.12
C SER A 111 4.44 20.93 7.70
N MET A 112 5.44 20.08 7.45
CA MET A 112 6.07 19.92 6.13
C MET A 112 5.08 19.44 5.07
N LEU A 113 4.18 18.50 5.41
CA LEU A 113 3.13 18.03 4.51
C LEU A 113 2.15 19.15 4.15
N LYS A 114 1.65 19.90 5.16
CA LYS A 114 0.77 21.05 4.95
C LYS A 114 1.41 22.10 4.02
N ASN A 115 2.71 22.35 4.18
CA ASN A 115 3.45 23.33 3.41
C ASN A 115 3.95 22.81 2.05
N GLY A 116 3.79 21.50 1.77
CA GLY A 116 4.26 20.85 0.54
C GLY A 116 5.78 20.71 0.46
N GLN A 117 6.45 20.64 1.59
CA GLN A 117 7.88 20.32 1.70
C GLN A 117 8.11 18.81 1.61
N ILE A 118 7.14 18.01 2.03
CA ILE A 118 6.99 16.59 1.70
C ILE A 118 5.69 16.37 0.94
N ASP A 119 5.61 15.26 0.21
CA ASP A 119 4.49 14.95 -0.69
C ASP A 119 3.53 13.93 -0.08
N LEU A 120 4.05 13.01 0.74
CA LEU A 120 3.33 11.86 1.30
C LEU A 120 3.73 11.63 2.75
N LEU A 121 2.76 11.28 3.59
CA LEU A 121 2.97 10.83 4.96
C LEU A 121 1.95 9.74 5.29
N GLY A 122 2.41 8.60 5.82
CA GLY A 122 1.56 7.48 6.22
C GLY A 122 1.21 7.47 7.70
N GLY A 123 0.14 6.74 8.07
CA GLY A 123 -0.26 6.56 9.46
C GLY A 123 -0.96 7.76 10.07
N ILE A 124 -1.70 8.54 9.27
CA ILE A 124 -2.40 9.74 9.75
C ILE A 124 -3.88 9.43 9.93
N SER A 125 -4.40 9.66 11.13
CA SER A 125 -5.84 9.61 11.39
C SER A 125 -6.55 10.76 10.67
N TYR A 126 -7.68 10.45 10.04
CA TYR A 126 -8.53 11.46 9.43
C TYR A 126 -9.18 12.35 10.49
N THR A 127 -9.17 13.65 10.27
CA THR A 127 -10.06 14.60 10.95
C THR A 127 -10.53 15.64 9.93
N GLU A 128 -11.71 16.22 10.17
CA GLU A 128 -12.26 17.32 9.35
C GLU A 128 -11.25 18.47 9.24
N GLU A 129 -10.63 18.86 10.34
CA GLU A 129 -9.63 19.92 10.37
C GLU A 129 -8.46 19.59 9.43
N ARG A 130 -7.91 18.38 9.51
CA ARG A 130 -6.78 17.95 8.68
C ARG A 130 -7.13 17.93 7.20
N SER A 131 -8.36 17.51 6.86
CA SER A 131 -8.84 17.47 5.48
C SER A 131 -8.85 18.84 4.79
N THR A 132 -8.93 19.93 5.58
CA THR A 132 -8.82 21.28 5.05
C THR A 132 -7.42 21.61 4.51
N SER A 133 -6.37 20.92 4.97
CA SER A 133 -4.97 21.24 4.66
C SER A 133 -4.21 20.14 3.89
N MET A 134 -4.72 18.92 3.84
CA MET A 134 -4.12 17.77 3.13
C MET A 134 -5.20 16.92 2.46
N LEU A 135 -4.78 16.02 1.56
CA LEU A 135 -5.63 15.04 0.91
C LEU A 135 -5.40 13.68 1.56
N PHE A 136 -6.45 12.92 1.79
CA PHE A 136 -6.37 11.58 2.36
C PHE A 136 -6.63 10.51 1.29
N SER A 137 -5.97 9.35 1.41
CA SER A 137 -6.33 8.18 0.61
C SER A 137 -7.79 7.77 0.87
N GLU A 138 -8.46 7.18 -0.13
CA GLU A 138 -9.84 6.71 0.02
C GLU A 138 -9.92 5.49 0.94
N LEU A 139 -8.94 4.61 0.84
CA LEU A 139 -8.85 3.44 1.70
C LEU A 139 -7.91 3.72 2.88
N PRO A 140 -8.25 3.23 4.08
CA PRO A 140 -7.34 3.30 5.21
C PRO A 140 -6.15 2.36 5.02
N MET A 141 -5.02 2.70 5.62
CA MET A 141 -3.88 1.80 5.77
C MET A 141 -4.17 0.73 6.82
N GLY A 142 -4.84 1.10 7.91
CA GLY A 142 -5.13 0.23 9.04
C GLY A 142 -5.95 0.94 10.11
N GLU A 143 -6.09 0.29 11.25
CA GLU A 143 -6.78 0.80 12.44
C GLU A 143 -5.79 0.91 13.60
N ASP A 144 -5.79 2.04 14.28
CA ASP A 144 -5.03 2.28 15.50
C ASP A 144 -5.92 2.15 16.73
N LYS A 145 -5.38 1.57 17.79
CA LYS A 145 -5.95 1.66 19.13
C LYS A 145 -5.02 2.50 19.99
N TYR A 146 -5.61 3.35 20.80
CA TYR A 146 -4.88 4.27 21.66
C TYR A 146 -5.08 3.89 23.12
N TYR A 147 -3.97 3.79 23.83
CA TYR A 147 -4.01 3.43 25.25
C TYR A 147 -3.27 4.47 26.10
N LEU A 148 -3.78 4.67 27.30
CA LEU A 148 -2.96 5.20 28.38
C LEU A 148 -2.04 4.06 28.83
N TYR A 149 -0.75 4.27 28.74
CA TYR A 149 0.32 3.38 29.16
C TYR A 149 0.93 3.85 30.47
N VAL A 150 1.31 2.88 31.29
CA VAL A 150 2.03 3.11 32.54
C VAL A 150 3.17 2.10 32.68
N ASP A 151 4.19 2.45 33.46
CA ASP A 151 5.21 1.51 33.87
C ASP A 151 4.57 0.38 34.70
N THR A 152 4.95 -0.87 34.46
CA THR A 152 4.38 -2.05 35.16
C THR A 152 4.63 -2.04 36.65
N SER A 153 5.66 -1.34 37.13
CA SER A 153 5.95 -1.15 38.55
C SER A 153 5.14 0.02 39.16
N ASN A 154 4.38 0.77 38.37
CA ASN A 154 3.58 1.89 38.88
C ASN A 154 2.40 1.36 39.71
N THR A 155 2.39 1.65 40.98
CA THR A 155 1.32 1.31 41.93
C THR A 155 0.39 2.48 42.25
N ASP A 156 0.72 3.66 41.77
CA ASP A 156 0.02 4.93 42.07
C ASP A 156 -1.19 5.19 41.16
N ILE A 157 -1.25 4.52 40.02
CA ILE A 157 -2.35 4.60 39.06
C ILE A 157 -3.16 3.30 39.09
N SER A 158 -4.43 3.40 39.47
CA SER A 158 -5.36 2.28 39.53
C SER A 158 -6.48 2.41 38.51
N ILE A 159 -6.63 1.42 37.64
CA ILE A 159 -7.73 1.35 36.66
C ILE A 159 -9.11 1.16 37.31
N SER A 160 -9.13 0.63 38.56
CA SER A 160 -10.38 0.47 39.32
C SER A 160 -10.79 1.74 40.07
N ASP A 161 -9.86 2.72 40.23
CA ASP A 161 -10.11 4.01 40.82
C ASP A 161 -9.47 5.10 39.95
N LEU A 162 -10.23 5.63 39.02
CA LEU A 162 -9.77 6.65 38.08
C LEU A 162 -9.37 7.97 38.75
N THR A 163 -9.78 8.21 40.02
CA THR A 163 -9.39 9.41 40.77
C THR A 163 -7.88 9.46 41.03
N THR A 164 -7.20 8.30 40.98
CA THR A 164 -5.75 8.20 41.10
C THR A 164 -4.98 8.86 39.94
N LEU A 165 -5.67 9.13 38.83
CA LEU A 165 -5.10 9.85 37.69
C LEU A 165 -5.06 11.39 37.93
N ASN A 166 -5.84 11.91 38.87
CA ASN A 166 -5.88 13.36 39.10
C ASN A 166 -4.51 13.93 39.46
N GLY A 167 -4.08 14.93 38.70
CA GLY A 167 -2.79 15.57 38.86
C GLY A 167 -1.59 14.77 38.33
N LYS A 168 -1.79 13.57 37.77
CA LYS A 168 -0.70 12.82 37.13
C LYS A 168 -0.25 13.50 35.84
N ARG A 169 1.04 13.38 35.54
CA ARG A 169 1.67 13.94 34.36
C ARG A 169 1.61 12.92 33.24
N ILE A 170 0.86 13.22 32.19
CA ILE A 170 0.63 12.31 31.08
C ILE A 170 1.30 12.85 29.83
N GLY A 171 2.22 12.05 29.28
CA GLY A 171 2.93 12.35 28.04
C GLY A 171 2.01 12.24 26.83
N MET A 172 1.94 13.27 25.98
CA MET A 172 1.13 13.28 24.77
C MET A 172 1.87 13.96 23.62
N LEU A 173 1.72 13.44 22.41
CA LEU A 173 2.21 14.09 21.19
C LEU A 173 1.35 15.32 20.90
N PRO A 174 1.92 16.50 20.76
CA PRO A 174 1.17 17.70 20.42
C PRO A 174 0.44 17.55 19.07
N ASN A 175 -0.82 18.01 19.02
CA ASN A 175 -1.67 17.97 17.82
C ASN A 175 -1.91 16.55 17.23
N ALA A 176 -1.75 15.53 18.05
CA ALA A 176 -2.07 14.16 17.67
C ALA A 176 -3.48 13.77 18.15
N LEU A 177 -4.20 12.98 17.34
CA LEU A 177 -5.56 12.57 17.67
C LEU A 177 -5.68 11.88 19.05
N PRO A 178 -4.75 10.99 19.47
CA PRO A 178 -4.83 10.39 20.80
C PRO A 178 -4.81 11.39 21.95
N ALA A 179 -4.17 12.54 21.79
CA ALA A 179 -4.22 13.61 22.80
C ALA A 179 -5.61 14.24 22.89
N GLU A 180 -6.24 14.53 21.75
CA GLU A 180 -7.62 15.05 21.69
C GLU A 180 -8.61 14.05 22.29
N MET A 181 -8.50 12.78 21.91
CA MET A 181 -9.34 11.69 22.43
C MET A 181 -9.16 11.51 23.95
N PHE A 182 -7.94 11.64 24.45
CA PHE A 182 -7.68 11.55 25.89
C PHE A 182 -8.31 12.70 26.66
N HIS A 183 -8.27 13.92 26.14
CA HIS A 183 -8.94 15.06 26.76
C HIS A 183 -10.47 14.90 26.82
N GLU A 184 -11.07 14.36 25.77
CA GLU A 184 -12.50 14.03 25.79
C GLU A 184 -12.81 12.88 26.79
N TRP A 185 -11.91 11.90 26.88
CA TRP A 185 -12.00 10.82 27.85
C TRP A 185 -11.90 11.35 29.29
N GLU A 186 -10.92 12.21 29.59
CA GLU A 186 -10.78 12.88 30.91
C GLU A 186 -12.07 13.59 31.31
N LYS A 187 -12.60 14.39 30.42
CA LYS A 187 -13.83 15.15 30.63
C LYS A 187 -15.01 14.24 30.93
N SER A 188 -15.16 13.15 30.20
CA SER A 188 -16.27 12.20 30.37
C SER A 188 -16.18 11.39 31.65
N HIS A 189 -14.98 11.21 32.22
CA HIS A 189 -14.74 10.44 33.44
C HIS A 189 -14.46 11.30 34.67
N GLY A 190 -14.48 12.64 34.52
CA GLY A 190 -14.21 13.56 35.62
C GLY A 190 -12.79 13.48 36.16
N VAL A 191 -11.84 13.14 35.28
CA VAL A 191 -10.40 13.07 35.57
C VAL A 191 -9.72 14.35 35.08
N ASN A 192 -8.68 14.79 35.79
CA ASN A 192 -7.91 15.98 35.43
C ASN A 192 -6.41 15.68 35.61
N THR A 193 -5.69 15.50 34.48
CA THR A 193 -4.26 15.25 34.46
C THR A 193 -3.46 16.50 34.05
N GLN A 194 -2.14 16.40 34.06
CA GLN A 194 -1.23 17.45 33.57
C GLN A 194 -0.59 16.93 32.26
N GLN A 195 -0.89 17.56 31.13
CA GLN A 195 -0.24 17.24 29.87
C GLN A 195 1.25 17.59 29.92
N VAL A 196 2.09 16.68 29.44
CA VAL A 196 3.50 16.87 29.17
C VAL A 196 3.76 16.53 27.71
N ASP A 197 4.33 17.47 26.97
CA ASP A 197 4.65 17.21 25.55
C ASP A 197 5.76 16.18 25.42
N ILE A 198 5.54 15.21 24.51
CA ILE A 198 6.53 14.21 24.11
C ILE A 198 6.79 14.30 22.61
N THR A 199 7.95 13.81 22.16
CA THR A 199 8.35 13.88 20.74
C THR A 199 8.42 12.52 20.06
N GLY A 200 8.32 11.43 20.82
CA GLY A 200 8.37 10.06 20.32
C GLY A 200 8.77 9.06 21.39
N ALA A 201 9.02 7.81 20.97
CA ALA A 201 9.26 6.69 21.88
C ALA A 201 10.49 6.85 22.78
N ASP A 202 11.59 7.39 22.26
CA ASP A 202 12.82 7.57 23.04
C ASP A 202 12.64 8.67 24.11
N ASP A 203 11.94 9.73 23.79
CA ASP A 203 11.60 10.79 24.72
C ASP A 203 10.69 10.27 25.86
N VAL A 204 9.70 9.42 25.49
CA VAL A 204 8.84 8.73 26.48
C VAL A 204 9.69 7.91 27.45
N ARG A 205 10.61 7.07 26.96
CA ARG A 205 11.48 6.25 27.82
C ARG A 205 12.32 7.09 28.75
N GLN A 206 12.87 8.18 28.24
CA GLN A 206 13.69 9.10 29.05
C GLN A 206 12.85 9.78 30.11
N LYS A 207 11.68 10.31 29.77
CA LYS A 207 10.80 11.01 30.68
C LYS A 207 10.22 10.09 31.78
N LEU A 208 9.85 8.85 31.44
CA LEU A 208 9.45 7.85 32.44
C LEU A 208 10.60 7.55 33.42
N LYS A 209 11.79 7.28 32.89
CA LYS A 209 12.98 7.00 33.70
C LYS A 209 13.35 8.15 34.64
N ASN A 210 13.16 9.37 34.20
CA ASN A 210 13.44 10.57 34.96
C ASN A 210 12.28 10.98 35.88
N HIS A 211 11.19 10.23 35.91
CA HIS A 211 9.96 10.58 36.62
C HIS A 211 9.41 11.96 36.23
N GLU A 212 9.56 12.35 34.96
CA GLU A 212 8.97 13.56 34.40
C GLU A 212 7.53 13.36 33.96
N ILE A 213 7.15 12.12 33.61
CA ILE A 213 5.78 11.69 33.33
C ILE A 213 5.45 10.45 34.17
N ASP A 214 4.16 10.28 34.48
CA ASP A 214 3.62 9.15 35.23
C ASP A 214 2.97 8.11 34.32
N GLY A 215 2.69 8.48 33.08
CA GLY A 215 2.16 7.66 32.01
C GLY A 215 2.16 8.43 30.69
N PHE A 216 1.70 7.83 29.62
CA PHE A 216 1.59 8.48 28.32
C PHE A 216 0.47 7.88 27.47
N VAL A 217 -0.02 8.63 26.49
CA VAL A 217 -1.06 8.17 25.56
C VAL A 217 -0.47 8.09 24.15
N LEU A 218 -0.43 6.86 23.61
CA LEU A 218 0.00 6.57 22.24
C LEU A 218 -0.79 5.37 21.68
N ASN A 219 -0.56 5.09 20.40
CA ASN A 219 -1.10 3.93 19.74
C ASN A 219 -0.45 2.63 20.23
N GLU A 220 -1.19 1.54 20.08
CA GLU A 220 -0.77 0.19 20.43
C GLU A 220 0.56 -0.16 19.73
N SER A 221 1.53 -0.68 20.52
CA SER A 221 2.82 -1.09 19.99
C SER A 221 3.46 -2.18 20.84
N PRO A 222 3.92 -3.31 20.23
CA PRO A 222 4.63 -4.38 20.95
C PRO A 222 5.95 -3.95 21.57
N GLN A 223 6.51 -2.79 21.19
CA GLN A 223 7.76 -2.30 21.76
C GLN A 223 7.64 -2.00 23.27
N TRP A 224 6.46 -1.58 23.73
CA TRP A 224 6.25 -1.18 25.11
C TRP A 224 6.37 -2.34 26.08
N GLU A 225 5.92 -3.54 25.70
CA GLU A 225 6.06 -4.74 26.53
C GLU A 225 7.53 -5.07 26.86
N ARG A 226 8.44 -4.76 25.93
CA ARG A 226 9.89 -4.97 26.13
C ARG A 226 10.53 -3.96 27.06
N ASP A 227 9.85 -2.86 27.32
CA ASP A 227 10.29 -1.76 28.16
C ASP A 227 9.60 -1.76 29.53
N ASP A 228 8.98 -2.89 29.93
CA ASP A 228 8.19 -3.01 31.16
C ASP A 228 7.05 -1.98 31.26
N ILE A 229 6.44 -1.65 30.12
CA ILE A 229 5.34 -0.70 30.00
C ILE A 229 4.08 -1.45 29.58
N SER A 230 2.97 -1.19 30.26
CA SER A 230 1.70 -1.87 29.99
C SER A 230 0.60 -0.92 29.58
N PRO A 231 -0.32 -1.34 28.68
CA PRO A 231 -1.55 -0.62 28.41
C PRO A 231 -2.46 -0.72 29.64
N ALA A 232 -2.80 0.42 30.25
CA ALA A 232 -3.67 0.47 31.41
C ALA A 232 -5.14 0.70 31.01
N ILE A 233 -5.41 1.66 30.11
CA ILE A 233 -6.77 2.07 29.74
C ILE A 233 -6.83 2.25 28.25
N LEU A 234 -7.82 1.61 27.59
CA LEU A 234 -8.16 1.90 26.20
C LEU A 234 -8.86 3.27 26.12
N ILE A 235 -8.29 4.19 25.37
CA ILE A 235 -8.82 5.55 25.19
C ILE A 235 -9.75 5.60 23.99
N GLY A 236 -9.41 4.90 22.92
CA GLY A 236 -10.21 4.82 21.71
C GLY A 236 -9.47 4.18 20.55
N ASP A 237 -10.06 4.28 19.39
CA ASP A 237 -9.53 3.75 18.13
C ASP A 237 -9.79 4.71 16.97
N SER A 238 -9.02 4.61 15.92
CA SER A 238 -9.28 5.31 14.66
C SER A 238 -8.64 4.61 13.48
N TYR A 239 -9.19 4.82 12.28
CA TYR A 239 -8.49 4.45 11.05
C TYR A 239 -7.36 5.43 10.75
N ASN A 240 -6.25 4.89 10.26
CA ASN A 240 -5.14 5.69 9.74
C ASN A 240 -5.02 5.55 8.21
N TYR A 241 -4.53 6.59 7.58
CA TYR A 241 -4.50 6.77 6.14
C TYR A 241 -3.13 7.24 5.66
N PHE A 242 -2.91 7.16 4.36
CA PHE A 242 -1.93 8.02 3.73
C PHE A 242 -2.51 9.42 3.57
N ALA A 243 -1.72 10.43 3.90
CA ALA A 243 -2.02 11.81 3.58
C ALA A 243 -1.04 12.36 2.53
N VAL A 244 -1.59 13.06 1.55
CA VAL A 244 -0.88 13.65 0.41
C VAL A 244 -0.98 15.16 0.50
N SER A 245 0.12 15.86 0.21
CA SER A 245 0.10 17.32 0.12
C SER A 245 -0.91 17.79 -0.93
N LYS A 246 -1.70 18.83 -0.62
CA LYS A 246 -2.60 19.48 -1.59
C LYS A 246 -1.90 20.02 -2.83
N LYS A 247 -0.56 20.16 -2.80
CA LYS A 247 0.24 20.51 -3.98
C LYS A 247 0.49 19.36 -4.95
N ARG A 248 0.13 18.13 -4.56
CA ARG A 248 0.34 16.91 -5.34
C ARG A 248 -0.95 16.08 -5.49
N PRO A 249 -2.04 16.66 -6.00
CA PRO A 249 -3.29 15.91 -6.21
C PRO A 249 -3.11 14.73 -7.19
N ASP A 250 -2.12 14.82 -8.09
CA ASP A 250 -1.73 13.75 -9.01
C ASP A 250 -1.30 12.46 -8.27
N LEU A 251 -0.66 12.60 -7.12
CA LEU A 251 -0.25 11.44 -6.31
C LEU A 251 -1.44 10.78 -5.61
N LYS A 252 -2.42 11.58 -5.16
CA LYS A 252 -3.61 11.02 -4.50
C LYS A 252 -4.39 10.09 -5.43
N GLU A 253 -4.63 10.52 -6.67
CA GLU A 253 -5.38 9.72 -7.65
C GLU A 253 -4.67 8.40 -7.97
N GLU A 254 -3.36 8.44 -8.20
CA GLU A 254 -2.57 7.22 -8.43
C GLU A 254 -2.52 6.31 -7.20
N LEU A 255 -2.39 6.90 -6.00
CA LEU A 255 -2.37 6.18 -4.73
C LEU A 255 -3.67 5.39 -4.52
N ASP A 256 -4.83 6.04 -4.70
CA ASP A 256 -6.13 5.41 -4.50
C ASP A 256 -6.34 4.22 -5.45
N GLN A 257 -6.01 4.40 -6.73
CA GLN A 257 -6.10 3.32 -7.71
C GLN A 257 -5.22 2.12 -7.36
N VAL A 258 -4.03 2.38 -6.82
CA VAL A 258 -3.09 1.33 -6.45
C VAL A 258 -3.47 0.68 -5.13
N MET A 259 -3.89 1.46 -4.14
CA MET A 259 -4.37 0.90 -2.87
C MET A 259 -5.53 -0.07 -3.10
N GLN A 260 -6.47 0.27 -3.98
CA GLN A 260 -7.55 -0.63 -4.36
C GLN A 260 -7.04 -1.95 -4.96
N LYS A 261 -6.05 -1.90 -5.87
CA LYS A 261 -5.44 -3.10 -6.46
C LYS A 261 -4.68 -3.95 -5.43
N ILE A 262 -3.98 -3.30 -4.50
CA ILE A 262 -3.27 -3.99 -3.41
C ILE A 262 -4.26 -4.73 -2.52
N GLU A 263 -5.41 -4.11 -2.25
CA GLU A 263 -6.48 -4.65 -1.43
C GLU A 263 -7.19 -5.84 -2.07
N GLU A 264 -7.40 -5.81 -3.39
CA GLU A 264 -8.00 -6.91 -4.16
C GLU A 264 -7.03 -8.10 -4.30
N GLY A 265 -5.72 -7.87 -4.14
CA GLY A 265 -4.69 -8.89 -4.19
C GLY A 265 -4.42 -9.54 -2.82
N GLU A 266 -4.85 -10.78 -2.60
CA GLU A 266 -4.57 -11.55 -1.35
C GLU A 266 -3.07 -11.64 -1.00
N SER A 267 -2.18 -11.40 -1.98
CA SER A 267 -0.73 -11.57 -1.86
C SER A 267 -0.06 -10.56 -0.91
N PHE A 268 -0.56 -9.33 -0.80
CA PHE A 268 0.07 -8.32 0.05
C PHE A 268 -0.11 -8.64 1.54
N ILE A 269 -1.34 -8.97 1.92
CA ILE A 269 -1.67 -9.33 3.31
C ILE A 269 -0.92 -10.60 3.73
N GLN A 270 -0.85 -11.61 2.86
CA GLN A 270 -0.06 -12.82 3.11
C GLN A 270 1.42 -12.49 3.30
N THR A 271 1.99 -11.60 2.50
CA THR A 271 3.39 -11.19 2.60
C THR A 271 3.68 -10.52 3.95
N ILE A 272 2.80 -9.65 4.43
CA ILE A 272 2.92 -8.98 5.73
C ILE A 272 2.84 -9.98 6.88
N PHE A 273 1.91 -10.94 6.83
CA PHE A 273 1.80 -12.01 7.80
C PHE A 273 3.04 -12.92 7.84
N ILE A 274 3.53 -13.35 6.67
CA ILE A 274 4.71 -14.23 6.56
C ILE A 274 5.97 -13.52 7.09
N LYS A 275 6.10 -12.22 6.85
CA LYS A 275 7.24 -11.44 7.34
C LYS A 275 7.13 -11.06 8.82
N GLY A 276 6.02 -11.35 9.48
CA GLY A 276 5.79 -10.99 10.89
C GLY A 276 5.79 -9.48 11.14
N ILE A 277 5.46 -8.68 10.13
CA ILE A 277 5.63 -7.22 10.13
C ILE A 277 4.52 -6.51 10.91
N SER A 278 3.38 -7.17 11.12
CA SER A 278 2.34 -6.66 12.02
C SER A 278 1.47 -7.78 12.57
N PRO A 279 1.49 -8.05 13.86
CA PRO A 279 0.49 -8.88 14.51
C PRO A 279 -0.90 -8.22 14.63
N GLN A 280 -1.05 -6.97 14.21
CA GLN A 280 -2.17 -6.10 14.55
C GLN A 280 -3.03 -5.63 13.37
N ILE A 281 -2.93 -6.29 12.20
CA ILE A 281 -4.05 -6.15 11.25
C ILE A 281 -5.21 -6.90 11.90
N PRO A 282 -6.29 -6.22 12.37
CA PRO A 282 -7.36 -6.91 13.07
C PRO A 282 -7.90 -8.03 12.19
N LEU A 283 -7.99 -9.23 12.74
CA LEU A 283 -8.67 -10.37 12.09
C LEU A 283 -10.07 -9.94 11.58
N LYS A 284 -10.65 -8.93 12.20
CA LYS A 284 -11.90 -8.26 11.82
C LYS A 284 -11.85 -7.59 10.44
N LEU A 285 -10.73 -6.95 10.07
CA LEU A 285 -10.54 -6.39 8.72
C LEU A 285 -10.47 -7.51 7.67
N LEU A 286 -9.78 -8.61 7.99
CA LEU A 286 -9.74 -9.80 7.14
C LEU A 286 -11.12 -10.49 7.02
N GLN A 287 -11.91 -10.53 8.10
CA GLN A 287 -13.23 -11.13 8.11
C GLN A 287 -14.32 -10.25 7.51
N MET A 288 -14.22 -8.93 7.64
CA MET A 288 -15.13 -7.98 6.97
C MET A 288 -14.93 -8.01 5.45
N ARG A 289 -13.69 -8.19 4.97
CA ARG A 289 -13.34 -8.32 3.54
C ARG A 289 -13.95 -9.57 2.90
N SER A 290 -14.10 -10.66 3.65
CA SER A 290 -14.70 -11.90 3.13
C SER A 290 -16.24 -11.91 3.08
N ARG A 291 -16.90 -10.96 3.74
CA ARG A 291 -18.37 -10.98 3.91
C ARG A 291 -19.14 -9.86 3.24
N THR A 292 -18.50 -8.73 2.92
CA THR A 292 -19.19 -7.61 2.26
C THR A 292 -18.26 -6.95 1.27
N GLY A 293 -18.67 -6.91 0.00
CA GLY A 293 -18.05 -5.96 -0.93
C GLY A 293 -18.18 -4.55 -0.34
N TRP A 294 -17.08 -3.85 -0.23
CA TRP A 294 -16.87 -2.54 0.43
C TRP A 294 -17.81 -1.40 -0.01
N ASN A 295 -18.75 -1.65 -0.91
CA ASN A 295 -19.62 -0.62 -1.51
C ASN A 295 -20.73 -0.08 -0.59
N SER A 296 -20.84 -0.50 0.67
CA SER A 296 -21.95 -0.07 1.55
C SER A 296 -21.57 0.68 2.83
N MET A 297 -20.30 0.84 3.17
CA MET A 297 -19.90 1.51 4.44
C MET A 297 -19.33 2.93 4.30
N GLY A 298 -19.18 3.45 3.10
CA GLY A 298 -18.52 4.74 2.86
C GLY A 298 -19.34 6.00 3.19
N ARG A 299 -20.59 5.91 3.73
CA ARG A 299 -21.41 7.12 3.96
C ARG A 299 -22.33 7.12 5.17
N SER A 300 -22.28 6.15 6.08
CA SER A 300 -23.23 6.10 7.20
C SER A 300 -22.62 6.20 8.60
N GLY A 301 -21.39 6.66 8.74
CA GLY A 301 -20.70 6.80 10.03
C GLY A 301 -20.48 8.25 10.49
N LEU A 302 -21.13 9.24 9.85
CA LEU A 302 -20.96 10.68 10.16
C LEU A 302 -22.24 11.34 10.66
N ASP A 303 -23.17 10.57 11.22
CA ASP A 303 -24.30 11.11 11.98
C ASP A 303 -24.30 10.49 13.38
N ILE A 304 -23.54 11.08 14.28
CA ILE A 304 -23.85 11.31 15.72
C ILE A 304 -22.89 12.38 16.23
#